data_787e481c2cdd8736cdc60351d3ca96e6
#
_entry.id   787e481c2cdd8736cdc60351d3ca96e6
#
_cell.length_a   1.000
_cell.length_b   1.000
_cell.length_c   1.000
_cell.angle_alpha   90.00
_cell.angle_beta   90.00
_cell.angle_gamma   90.00
#
_symmetry.space_group_name_H-M   'P 1'
#
loop_
_entity.id
_entity.type
_entity.pdbx_description
1 polymer ?
#
loop_
_entity_poly.entity_id
_entity_poly.type
_entity_poly.pdbx_seq_one_letter_code
_entity_poly.pdbx_strand_id
1 'polypeptide(L)'
;MKLPVLFLRMLLLGGLLGVPARAANQPATPSPAAASAVTNAPPPPPTSLSGYVQDDKYKLRIGDRISFQIMEDGDPPRGFAVTDSGEINFPYVGRYAVKDKTCKEMSDLLKAELEKEYYYQATPILALDVANPVTGKIYLWGQVRSQGPLDLYVNETLTVGKAILKAGGFAEFANKKKVKLMRGTENSDQPRQSYELDMDEILDQGKSDKDMTVQPDDFIVVPSRIFKF
;
A
#
# COMPACT_ATOMS: atom_id res chain seq x y z
N MET A 1 -7.03 15.99 52.71
CA MET A 1 -7.23 17.42 53.06
C MET A 1 -7.79 18.10 51.81
N LYS A 2 -9.12 18.17 51.73
CA LYS A 2 -10.03 19.29 51.94
C LYS A 2 -9.58 20.59 51.17
N LEU A 3 -10.17 20.82 49.97
CA LEU A 3 -11.27 21.76 49.63
C LEU A 3 -11.01 23.24 50.07
N PRO A 4 -11.77 24.25 49.62
CA PRO A 4 -12.55 24.48 48.40
C PRO A 4 -12.60 25.98 47.94
N VAL A 5 -13.32 26.23 46.80
CA VAL A 5 -14.33 27.29 46.60
C VAL A 5 -13.88 28.77 46.56
N LEU A 6 -14.26 29.54 45.54
CA LEU A 6 -15.27 30.59 45.75
C LEU A 6 -15.76 31.23 44.44
N PHE A 7 -17.08 31.25 44.32
CA PHE A 7 -17.97 32.09 43.56
C PHE A 7 -17.55 33.59 43.44
N LEU A 8 -17.76 34.21 42.25
CA LEU A 8 -18.25 35.57 42.24
C LEU A 8 -19.22 35.83 41.08
N ARG A 9 -20.46 35.97 41.42
CA ARG A 9 -21.55 36.57 40.67
C ARG A 9 -21.30 38.06 40.57
N MET A 10 -21.50 38.67 39.40
CA MET A 10 -21.87 40.08 39.33
C MET A 10 -22.94 40.28 38.27
N LEU A 11 -24.09 40.65 38.80
CA LEU A 11 -25.33 41.07 38.14
C LEU A 11 -25.22 42.56 37.91
N LEU A 12 -25.53 43.08 36.71
CA LEU A 12 -26.00 44.44 36.56
C LEU A 12 -26.97 44.57 35.38
N LEU A 13 -28.08 45.08 35.74
CA LEU A 13 -29.30 45.45 35.06
C LEU A 13 -29.10 46.66 34.14
N GLY A 14 -29.89 46.76 33.07
CA GLY A 14 -30.37 48.08 32.64
C GLY A 14 -30.37 48.30 31.13
N GLY A 15 -31.54 48.51 30.56
CA GLY A 15 -31.70 49.41 29.41
C GLY A 15 -32.58 48.87 28.25
N LEU A 16 -33.84 48.98 28.45
CA LEU A 16 -34.92 48.90 27.46
C LEU A 16 -34.90 50.11 26.53
N LEU A 17 -34.89 49.89 25.21
CA LEU A 17 -35.52 50.81 24.22
C LEU A 17 -35.76 50.09 22.90
N GLY A 18 -37.02 49.92 22.57
CA GLY A 18 -37.50 49.32 21.33
C GLY A 18 -37.42 50.29 20.14
N VAL A 19 -37.22 49.70 18.95
CA VAL A 19 -37.58 50.34 17.66
C VAL A 19 -38.05 49.23 16.71
N PRO A 20 -39.05 49.52 15.87
CA PRO A 20 -39.85 48.49 15.23
C PRO A 20 -39.25 47.92 13.92
N ALA A 21 -39.80 46.75 13.58
CA ALA A 21 -39.58 45.98 12.39
C ALA A 21 -39.64 46.77 11.07
N ARG A 22 -38.69 46.52 10.19
CA ARG A 22 -38.88 46.69 8.76
C ARG A 22 -38.50 45.37 8.07
N ALA A 23 -39.51 44.70 7.60
CA ALA A 23 -39.36 43.55 6.69
C ALA A 23 -38.63 43.99 5.41
N ALA A 24 -37.43 43.48 5.18
CA ALA A 24 -36.77 43.54 3.89
C ALA A 24 -36.73 42.12 3.34
N ASN A 25 -37.48 41.97 2.29
CA ASN A 25 -37.56 40.79 1.43
C ASN A 25 -36.18 40.55 0.83
N GLN A 26 -35.44 39.56 1.33
CA GLN A 26 -34.24 39.07 0.68
C GLN A 26 -34.62 37.86 -0.22
N PRO A 27 -34.25 37.90 -1.50
CA PRO A 27 -34.43 36.73 -2.35
C PRO A 27 -33.51 35.59 -1.85
N ALA A 28 -34.09 34.42 -1.67
CA ALA A 28 -33.38 33.19 -1.32
C ALA A 28 -32.28 32.90 -2.35
N THR A 29 -31.03 33.01 -1.93
CA THR A 29 -29.92 32.43 -2.66
C THR A 29 -30.05 30.88 -2.63
N PRO A 30 -29.98 30.19 -3.77
CA PRO A 30 -29.98 28.74 -3.76
C PRO A 30 -28.71 28.25 -3.03
N SER A 31 -28.92 27.49 -1.97
CA SER A 31 -27.88 26.74 -1.29
C SER A 31 -27.13 25.87 -2.31
N PRO A 32 -25.80 25.94 -2.38
CA PRO A 32 -25.08 25.02 -3.25
C PRO A 32 -25.36 23.59 -2.78
N ALA A 33 -25.93 22.80 -3.68
CA ALA A 33 -26.12 21.39 -3.52
C ALA A 33 -24.84 20.77 -2.96
N ALA A 34 -24.97 20.05 -1.85
CA ALA A 34 -23.92 19.25 -1.28
C ALA A 34 -23.37 18.35 -2.39
N ALA A 35 -22.21 18.71 -2.92
CA ALA A 35 -21.42 17.80 -3.71
C ALA A 35 -21.11 16.62 -2.80
N SER A 36 -21.73 15.49 -3.07
CA SER A 36 -21.41 14.21 -2.42
C SER A 36 -19.95 13.95 -2.69
N ALA A 37 -19.10 14.26 -1.71
CA ALA A 37 -17.73 13.80 -1.70
C ALA A 37 -17.80 12.27 -1.74
N VAL A 38 -17.45 11.69 -2.88
CA VAL A 38 -17.19 10.27 -3.01
C VAL A 38 -15.92 10.03 -2.18
N THR A 39 -16.13 9.76 -0.91
CA THR A 39 -15.07 9.30 -0.01
C THR A 39 -14.69 7.92 -0.50
N ASN A 40 -13.51 7.79 -1.11
CA ASN A 40 -12.82 6.51 -1.34
C ASN A 40 -12.36 5.91 0.00
N ALA A 41 -13.24 5.85 0.98
CA ALA A 41 -13.00 5.07 2.17
C ALA A 41 -13.09 3.59 1.80
N PRO A 42 -12.15 2.74 2.22
CA PRO A 42 -12.28 1.32 2.04
C PRO A 42 -13.61 0.85 2.67
N PRO A 43 -14.29 -0.12 2.05
CA PRO A 43 -15.55 -0.63 2.60
C PRO A 43 -15.34 -1.07 4.06
N PRO A 44 -16.34 -0.88 4.93
CA PRO A 44 -16.25 -1.34 6.30
C PRO A 44 -16.01 -2.86 6.31
N PRO A 45 -15.20 -3.37 7.25
CA PRO A 45 -14.93 -4.80 7.35
C PRO A 45 -16.26 -5.57 7.53
N PRO A 46 -16.36 -6.78 6.98
CA PRO A 46 -17.54 -7.59 7.11
C PRO A 46 -17.87 -7.84 8.60
N THR A 47 -19.14 -7.89 8.93
CA THR A 47 -19.58 -8.10 10.33
C THR A 47 -19.29 -9.53 10.82
N SER A 48 -19.12 -10.49 9.93
CA SER A 48 -18.76 -11.88 10.20
C SER A 48 -18.20 -12.54 8.97
N LEU A 49 -17.26 -13.46 9.15
CA LEU A 49 -16.71 -14.32 8.10
C LEU A 49 -17.42 -15.69 8.02
N SER A 50 -18.54 -15.86 8.71
CA SER A 50 -19.32 -17.12 8.64
C SER A 50 -19.69 -17.47 7.21
N GLY A 51 -19.34 -18.69 6.78
CA GLY A 51 -19.59 -19.16 5.41
C GLY A 51 -18.58 -18.67 4.35
N TYR A 52 -17.54 -17.93 4.77
CA TYR A 52 -16.48 -17.53 3.86
C TYR A 52 -15.66 -18.76 3.43
N VAL A 53 -15.49 -18.92 2.11
CA VAL A 53 -14.63 -19.96 1.54
C VAL A 53 -13.21 -19.39 1.47
N GLN A 54 -12.31 -19.99 2.22
CA GLN A 54 -10.91 -19.54 2.28
C GLN A 54 -10.18 -19.81 0.95
N ASP A 55 -9.38 -18.83 0.52
CA ASP A 55 -8.56 -18.97 -0.68
C ASP A 55 -7.39 -19.95 -0.43
N ASP A 56 -7.29 -20.96 -1.27
CA ASP A 56 -6.26 -22.00 -1.26
C ASP A 56 -5.18 -21.80 -2.35
N LYS A 57 -5.29 -20.74 -3.16
CA LYS A 57 -4.39 -20.47 -4.29
C LYS A 57 -3.49 -19.27 -4.09
N TYR A 58 -4.05 -18.20 -3.55
CA TYR A 58 -3.29 -16.98 -3.33
C TYR A 58 -2.32 -17.14 -2.15
N LYS A 59 -1.04 -16.89 -2.40
CA LYS A 59 0.00 -16.88 -1.36
C LYS A 59 0.17 -15.48 -0.82
N LEU A 60 0.06 -15.35 0.49
CA LEU A 60 0.18 -14.10 1.21
C LEU A 60 1.56 -13.46 1.01
N ARG A 61 1.58 -12.15 0.86
CA ARG A 61 2.76 -11.32 0.62
C ARG A 61 2.90 -10.22 1.67
N ILE A 62 4.07 -9.64 1.75
CA ILE A 62 4.32 -8.46 2.59
C ILE A 62 3.37 -7.33 2.18
N GLY A 63 2.72 -6.71 3.17
CA GLY A 63 1.77 -5.63 2.98
C GLY A 63 0.34 -6.06 2.64
N ASP A 64 0.07 -7.36 2.45
CA ASP A 64 -1.30 -7.86 2.33
C ASP A 64 -2.10 -7.58 3.60
N ARG A 65 -3.39 -7.33 3.43
CA ARG A 65 -4.33 -7.16 4.53
C ARG A 65 -5.28 -8.34 4.55
N ILE A 66 -5.42 -8.91 5.73
CA ILE A 66 -6.34 -10.03 5.98
C ILE A 66 -7.27 -9.70 7.13
N SER A 67 -8.47 -10.23 7.10
CA SER A 67 -9.38 -10.31 8.23
C SER A 67 -9.31 -11.70 8.86
N PHE A 68 -9.20 -11.73 10.16
CA PHE A 68 -9.12 -12.94 10.97
C PHE A 68 -10.27 -12.98 11.97
N GLN A 69 -10.92 -14.13 12.10
CA GLN A 69 -11.99 -14.37 13.06
C GLN A 69 -11.90 -15.81 13.60
N ILE A 70 -12.11 -15.97 14.89
CA ILE A 70 -12.36 -17.28 15.51
C ILE A 70 -13.87 -17.39 15.73
N MET A 71 -14.50 -18.37 15.11
CA MET A 71 -15.97 -18.48 15.13
C MET A 71 -16.54 -18.71 16.52
N GLU A 72 -15.81 -19.40 17.36
CA GLU A 72 -16.19 -19.75 18.72
C GLU A 72 -16.26 -18.55 19.65
N ASP A 73 -15.47 -17.50 19.40
CA ASP A 73 -15.46 -16.29 20.26
C ASP A 73 -16.68 -15.39 20.02
N GLY A 74 -17.30 -15.48 18.85
CA GLY A 74 -18.38 -14.57 18.47
C GLY A 74 -17.94 -13.11 18.26
N ASP A 75 -16.64 -12.83 18.35
CA ASP A 75 -16.05 -11.51 18.09
C ASP A 75 -16.13 -11.16 16.60
N PRO A 76 -16.24 -9.86 16.25
CA PRO A 76 -16.17 -9.44 14.86
C PRO A 76 -14.78 -9.72 14.27
N PRO A 77 -14.67 -9.88 12.92
CA PRO A 77 -13.39 -10.04 12.25
C PRO A 77 -12.44 -8.89 12.59
N ARG A 78 -11.17 -9.21 12.84
CA ARG A 78 -10.08 -8.24 13.09
C ARG A 78 -9.15 -8.19 11.90
N GLY A 79 -8.86 -6.96 11.45
CA GLY A 79 -7.93 -6.73 10.35
C GLY A 79 -6.47 -6.80 10.80
N PHE A 80 -5.64 -7.49 10.03
CA PHE A 80 -4.19 -7.56 10.22
C PHE A 80 -3.48 -7.27 8.90
N ALA A 81 -2.27 -6.71 8.98
CA ALA A 81 -1.40 -6.53 7.83
C ALA A 81 -0.16 -7.42 7.97
N VAL A 82 0.28 -8.01 6.86
CA VAL A 82 1.55 -8.74 6.81
C VAL A 82 2.68 -7.74 6.95
N THR A 83 3.51 -7.91 7.97
CA THR A 83 4.66 -7.03 8.25
C THR A 83 5.78 -7.21 7.22
N ASP A 84 6.76 -6.32 7.23
CA ASP A 84 7.95 -6.41 6.36
C ASP A 84 8.78 -7.68 6.63
N SER A 85 8.68 -8.25 7.84
CA SER A 85 9.27 -9.55 8.17
C SER A 85 8.49 -10.75 7.60
N GLY A 86 7.32 -10.52 7.00
CA GLY A 86 6.44 -11.57 6.49
C GLY A 86 5.63 -12.28 7.58
N GLU A 87 5.47 -11.63 8.74
CA GLU A 87 4.79 -12.18 9.91
C GLU A 87 3.50 -11.43 10.24
N ILE A 88 2.60 -12.09 10.96
CA ILE A 88 1.43 -11.50 11.60
C ILE A 88 1.42 -11.92 13.06
N ASN A 89 1.03 -11.00 13.95
CA ASN A 89 0.82 -11.29 15.36
C ASN A 89 -0.66 -11.59 15.60
N PHE A 90 -0.99 -12.87 15.70
CA PHE A 90 -2.36 -13.34 15.95
C PHE A 90 -2.67 -13.37 17.44
N PRO A 91 -3.95 -13.14 17.83
CA PRO A 91 -4.40 -13.35 19.21
C PRO A 91 -4.08 -14.77 19.69
N TYR A 92 -3.78 -14.91 20.95
CA TYR A 92 -3.46 -16.17 21.66
C TYR A 92 -2.15 -16.83 21.23
N VAL A 93 -1.91 -17.03 19.94
CA VAL A 93 -0.77 -17.80 19.41
C VAL A 93 0.48 -16.94 19.11
N GLY A 94 0.34 -15.59 19.08
CA GLY A 94 1.46 -14.70 18.86
C GLY A 94 1.92 -14.57 17.41
N ARG A 95 3.24 -14.43 17.18
CA ARG A 95 3.80 -14.17 15.85
C ARG A 95 3.93 -15.43 15.01
N TYR A 96 3.38 -15.36 13.80
CA TYR A 96 3.43 -16.43 12.82
C TYR A 96 3.92 -15.92 11.47
N ALA A 97 4.85 -16.66 10.85
CA ALA A 97 5.31 -16.41 9.48
C ALA A 97 4.22 -16.82 8.49
N VAL A 98 3.66 -15.84 7.80
CA VAL A 98 2.53 -16.00 6.86
C VAL A 98 2.93 -15.84 5.40
N LYS A 99 4.09 -15.25 5.14
CA LYS A 99 4.62 -15.07 3.78
C LYS A 99 4.68 -16.41 3.04
N ASP A 100 4.27 -16.39 1.77
CA ASP A 100 4.23 -17.55 0.86
C ASP A 100 3.25 -18.68 1.25
N LYS A 101 2.44 -18.50 2.28
CA LYS A 101 1.36 -19.41 2.68
C LYS A 101 0.01 -18.92 2.19
N THR A 102 -0.94 -19.83 1.98
CA THR A 102 -2.32 -19.47 1.65
C THR A 102 -3.13 -19.18 2.92
N CYS A 103 -4.28 -18.50 2.79
CA CYS A 103 -5.18 -18.26 3.91
C CYS A 103 -5.65 -19.57 4.53
N LYS A 104 -5.88 -20.61 3.71
CA LYS A 104 -6.29 -21.93 4.18
C LYS A 104 -5.18 -22.64 4.97
N GLU A 105 -3.94 -22.69 4.43
CA GLU A 105 -2.80 -23.28 5.14
C GLU A 105 -2.56 -22.60 6.49
N MET A 106 -2.70 -21.28 6.54
CA MET A 106 -2.57 -20.53 7.80
C MET A 106 -3.70 -20.85 8.78
N SER A 107 -4.94 -20.97 8.30
CA SER A 107 -6.06 -21.37 9.12
C SER A 107 -5.85 -22.74 9.77
N ASP A 108 -5.39 -23.72 8.98
CA ASP A 108 -5.13 -25.08 9.47
C ASP A 108 -4.01 -25.09 10.53
N LEU A 109 -2.95 -24.29 10.31
CA LEU A 109 -1.86 -24.14 11.29
C LEU A 109 -2.35 -23.48 12.59
N LEU A 110 -3.09 -22.37 12.47
CA LEU A 110 -3.62 -21.66 13.63
C LEU A 110 -4.62 -22.52 14.39
N LYS A 111 -5.45 -23.30 13.71
CA LYS A 111 -6.34 -24.26 14.34
C LYS A 111 -5.58 -25.23 15.24
N ALA A 112 -4.53 -25.85 14.69
CA ALA A 112 -3.72 -26.82 15.43
C ALA A 112 -3.05 -26.19 16.68
N GLU A 113 -2.62 -24.92 16.60
CA GLU A 113 -2.02 -24.22 17.75
C GLU A 113 -3.07 -23.80 18.77
N LEU A 114 -4.21 -23.28 18.33
CA LEU A 114 -5.30 -22.87 19.21
C LEU A 114 -5.91 -24.02 19.99
N GLU A 115 -6.04 -25.21 19.37
CA GLU A 115 -6.58 -26.42 20.01
C GLU A 115 -5.61 -27.08 21.01
N LYS A 116 -4.34 -26.69 21.06
CA LYS A 116 -3.39 -27.20 22.05
C LYS A 116 -3.64 -26.67 23.45
N GLU A 117 -3.92 -25.36 23.58
CA GLU A 117 -3.95 -24.70 24.89
C GLU A 117 -5.21 -23.86 25.15
N TYR A 118 -5.90 -23.39 24.09
CA TYR A 118 -6.93 -22.36 24.25
C TYR A 118 -8.36 -22.84 23.96
N TYR A 119 -8.52 -23.75 23.00
CA TYR A 119 -9.84 -24.20 22.55
C TYR A 119 -9.92 -25.71 22.48
N TYR A 120 -11.10 -26.24 22.83
CA TYR A 120 -11.40 -27.65 22.60
C TYR A 120 -11.59 -27.94 21.11
N GLN A 121 -12.18 -26.99 20.42
CA GLN A 121 -12.33 -26.96 18.96
C GLN A 121 -12.23 -25.51 18.51
N ALA A 122 -11.38 -25.21 17.54
CA ALA A 122 -11.21 -23.89 16.97
C ALA A 122 -11.54 -23.89 15.49
N THR A 123 -12.26 -22.87 15.05
CA THR A 123 -12.57 -22.62 13.64
C THR A 123 -12.04 -21.22 13.25
N PRO A 124 -10.71 -21.05 13.11
CA PRO A 124 -10.15 -19.81 12.65
C PRO A 124 -10.42 -19.63 11.16
N ILE A 125 -10.91 -18.45 10.78
CA ILE A 125 -11.16 -18.07 9.39
C ILE A 125 -10.27 -16.88 9.04
N LEU A 126 -9.53 -17.01 7.94
CA LEU A 126 -8.75 -15.93 7.35
C LEU A 126 -9.34 -15.56 5.99
N ALA A 127 -9.65 -14.29 5.82
CA ALA A 127 -10.09 -13.71 4.55
C ALA A 127 -9.05 -12.71 4.07
N LEU A 128 -8.71 -12.76 2.79
CA LEU A 128 -7.88 -11.74 2.14
C LEU A 128 -8.75 -10.51 1.85
N ASP A 129 -8.47 -9.40 2.52
CA ASP A 129 -9.21 -8.13 2.31
C ASP A 129 -8.63 -7.35 1.15
N VAL A 130 -7.31 -7.15 1.17
CA VAL A 130 -6.59 -6.39 0.15
C VAL A 130 -5.26 -7.07 -0.14
N ALA A 131 -5.11 -7.55 -1.37
CA ALA A 131 -3.84 -8.04 -1.87
C ALA A 131 -2.92 -6.85 -2.17
N ASN A 132 -1.68 -6.89 -1.68
CA ASN A 132 -0.69 -5.90 -2.06
C ASN A 132 -0.27 -6.15 -3.53
N PRO A 133 -0.56 -5.23 -4.45
CA PRO A 133 -0.22 -5.42 -5.86
C PRO A 133 1.29 -5.29 -6.12
N VAL A 134 2.07 -4.77 -5.17
CA VAL A 134 3.51 -4.53 -5.34
C VAL A 134 4.29 -5.81 -5.07
N THR A 135 5.06 -6.25 -6.06
CA THR A 135 5.94 -7.44 -5.96
C THR A 135 7.32 -7.08 -5.43
N GLY A 136 7.77 -5.84 -5.63
CA GLY A 136 9.08 -5.36 -5.25
C GLY A 136 9.33 -3.98 -5.81
N LYS A 137 10.58 -3.53 -5.75
CA LYS A 137 11.02 -2.22 -6.26
C LYS A 137 12.22 -2.39 -7.17
N ILE A 138 12.35 -1.47 -8.13
CA ILE A 138 13.56 -1.27 -8.91
C ILE A 138 14.06 0.14 -8.67
N TYR A 139 15.31 0.38 -8.98
CA TYR A 139 15.95 1.67 -8.73
C TYR A 139 16.48 2.27 -10.03
N LEU A 140 16.06 3.52 -10.31
CA LEU A 140 16.53 4.27 -11.47
C LEU A 140 17.51 5.36 -11.03
N TRP A 141 18.64 5.42 -11.68
CA TRP A 141 19.71 6.36 -11.39
C TRP A 141 20.32 6.96 -12.66
N GLY A 142 20.79 8.20 -12.58
CA GLY A 142 21.49 8.89 -13.65
C GLY A 142 20.60 9.80 -14.49
N GLN A 143 20.77 9.82 -15.82
CA GLN A 143 20.10 10.75 -16.71
C GLN A 143 18.67 10.35 -17.09
N VAL A 144 17.82 10.24 -16.07
CA VAL A 144 16.35 10.10 -16.16
C VAL A 144 15.69 11.31 -15.53
N ARG A 145 14.46 11.64 -15.92
CA ARG A 145 13.77 12.81 -15.36
C ARG A 145 13.41 12.64 -13.89
N SER A 146 12.98 11.45 -13.51
CA SER A 146 12.68 11.11 -12.13
C SER A 146 13.55 9.94 -11.70
N GLN A 147 14.49 10.21 -10.78
CA GLN A 147 15.35 9.20 -10.19
C GLN A 147 14.71 8.65 -8.91
N GLY A 148 15.03 7.42 -8.56
CA GLY A 148 14.59 6.81 -7.30
C GLY A 148 13.95 5.44 -7.47
N PRO A 149 13.28 4.95 -6.43
CA PRO A 149 12.59 3.67 -6.47
C PRO A 149 11.32 3.76 -7.31
N LEU A 150 11.05 2.69 -8.05
CA LEU A 150 9.83 2.49 -8.82
C LEU A 150 9.23 1.13 -8.44
N ASP A 151 7.96 1.12 -8.08
CA ASP A 151 7.26 -0.09 -7.67
C ASP A 151 6.97 -1.01 -8.86
N LEU A 152 7.21 -2.31 -8.64
CA LEU A 152 6.83 -3.38 -9.56
C LEU A 152 5.48 -3.97 -9.14
N TYR A 153 4.55 -4.03 -10.07
CA TYR A 153 3.23 -4.58 -9.84
C TYR A 153 3.11 -6.02 -10.36
N VAL A 154 2.36 -6.86 -9.62
CA VAL A 154 2.17 -8.29 -9.92
C VAL A 154 1.67 -8.54 -11.35
N ASN A 155 0.76 -7.70 -11.81
CA ASN A 155 0.07 -7.88 -13.10
C ASN A 155 0.71 -7.08 -14.24
N GLU A 156 1.89 -6.50 -14.02
CA GLU A 156 2.57 -5.67 -15.00
C GLU A 156 3.91 -6.26 -15.37
N THR A 157 4.08 -6.61 -16.65
CA THR A 157 5.40 -6.94 -17.20
C THR A 157 6.13 -5.64 -17.51
N LEU A 158 6.96 -5.20 -16.56
CA LEU A 158 7.77 -4.00 -16.70
C LEU A 158 9.11 -4.34 -17.35
N THR A 159 9.47 -3.63 -18.42
CA THR A 159 10.76 -3.72 -19.10
C THR A 159 11.60 -2.47 -18.79
N VAL A 160 12.89 -2.52 -19.09
CA VAL A 160 13.80 -1.38 -18.87
C VAL A 160 13.32 -0.12 -19.58
N GLY A 161 12.89 -0.24 -20.84
CA GLY A 161 12.34 0.87 -21.59
C GLY A 161 11.07 1.44 -20.97
N LYS A 162 10.12 0.58 -20.59
CA LYS A 162 8.89 1.00 -19.90
C LYS A 162 9.17 1.64 -18.55
N ALA A 163 10.16 1.14 -17.81
CA ALA A 163 10.56 1.71 -16.52
C ALA A 163 11.09 3.13 -16.68
N ILE A 164 11.93 3.36 -17.67
CA ILE A 164 12.46 4.71 -18.02
C ILE A 164 11.31 5.64 -18.44
N LEU A 165 10.37 5.18 -19.26
CA LEU A 165 9.19 5.97 -19.65
C LEU A 165 8.30 6.31 -18.44
N LYS A 166 8.09 5.37 -17.52
CA LYS A 166 7.38 5.60 -16.26
C LYS A 166 8.07 6.65 -15.38
N ALA A 167 9.41 6.71 -15.41
CA ALA A 167 10.21 7.73 -14.74
C ALA A 167 10.20 9.10 -15.46
N GLY A 168 9.31 9.30 -16.45
CA GLY A 168 9.20 10.53 -17.21
C GLY A 168 10.13 10.61 -18.42
N GLY A 169 10.83 9.52 -18.75
CA GLY A 169 11.75 9.43 -19.88
C GLY A 169 13.19 9.87 -19.55
N PHE A 170 13.98 9.96 -20.59
CA PHE A 170 15.36 10.38 -20.51
C PHE A 170 15.50 11.89 -20.22
N ALA A 171 16.55 12.25 -19.47
CA ALA A 171 17.00 13.62 -19.34
C ALA A 171 17.76 14.08 -20.60
N GLU A 172 18.00 15.38 -20.72
CA GLU A 172 18.54 16.01 -21.92
C GLU A 172 19.91 15.45 -22.36
N PHE A 173 20.78 15.13 -21.40
CA PHE A 173 22.13 14.64 -21.66
C PHE A 173 22.27 13.12 -21.51
N ALA A 174 21.18 12.37 -21.61
CA ALA A 174 21.20 10.92 -21.48
C ALA A 174 21.94 10.22 -22.62
N ASN A 175 22.78 9.25 -22.27
CA ASN A 175 23.37 8.33 -23.23
C ASN A 175 22.47 7.10 -23.37
N LYS A 176 21.50 7.17 -24.27
CA LYS A 176 20.53 6.12 -24.52
C LYS A 176 21.16 4.80 -25.02
N LYS A 177 22.33 4.86 -25.65
CA LYS A 177 23.02 3.68 -26.22
C LYS A 177 23.73 2.82 -25.19
N LYS A 178 23.91 3.33 -23.98
CA LYS A 178 24.69 2.65 -22.92
C LYS A 178 23.95 2.58 -21.60
N VAL A 179 22.67 2.29 -21.65
CA VAL A 179 21.88 2.06 -20.45
C VAL A 179 22.29 0.73 -19.81
N LYS A 180 22.54 0.73 -18.52
CA LYS A 180 22.98 -0.46 -17.79
C LYS A 180 21.87 -0.95 -16.89
N LEU A 181 21.55 -2.23 -17.00
CA LEU A 181 20.74 -2.96 -16.03
C LEU A 181 21.67 -3.78 -15.17
N MET A 182 21.68 -3.53 -13.87
CA MET A 182 22.46 -4.29 -12.89
C MET A 182 21.50 -5.13 -12.07
N ARG A 183 21.72 -6.44 -12.09
CA ARG A 183 20.92 -7.45 -11.39
C ARG A 183 21.76 -8.18 -10.36
N GLY A 184 21.21 -8.41 -9.19
CA GLY A 184 21.84 -9.14 -8.09
C GLY A 184 21.63 -8.45 -6.76
N THR A 185 21.28 -9.22 -5.74
CA THR A 185 21.03 -8.76 -4.38
C THR A 185 22.34 -8.54 -3.64
N GLU A 186 22.41 -7.55 -2.74
CA GLU A 186 23.57 -7.28 -1.89
C GLU A 186 24.00 -8.48 -1.02
N ASN A 187 23.06 -9.39 -0.75
CA ASN A 187 23.26 -10.57 0.10
C ASN A 187 23.57 -11.87 -0.67
N SER A 188 23.80 -11.79 -1.98
CA SER A 188 24.20 -12.98 -2.75
C SER A 188 25.71 -13.03 -2.90
N ASP A 189 26.32 -14.20 -2.63
CA ASP A 189 27.74 -14.46 -2.90
C ASP A 189 28.11 -14.41 -4.39
N GLN A 190 27.12 -14.14 -5.26
CA GLN A 190 27.32 -14.02 -6.70
C GLN A 190 27.56 -12.58 -7.11
N PRO A 191 28.51 -12.31 -8.02
CA PRO A 191 28.77 -10.98 -8.54
C PRO A 191 27.54 -10.44 -9.27
N ARG A 192 27.24 -9.14 -9.08
CA ARG A 192 26.17 -8.45 -9.81
C ARG A 192 26.36 -8.59 -11.31
N GLN A 193 25.32 -9.08 -11.99
CA GLN A 193 25.29 -9.15 -13.45
C GLN A 193 24.97 -7.78 -14.01
N SER A 194 25.74 -7.33 -15.00
CA SER A 194 25.52 -6.05 -15.67
C SER A 194 25.23 -6.29 -17.17
N TYR A 195 24.10 -5.77 -17.63
CA TYR A 195 23.67 -5.83 -19.02
C TYR A 195 23.68 -4.41 -19.59
N GLU A 196 24.29 -4.23 -20.76
CA GLU A 196 24.27 -2.95 -21.49
C GLU A 196 23.20 -3.02 -22.59
N LEU A 197 22.31 -2.01 -22.60
CA LEU A 197 21.15 -1.96 -23.48
C LEU A 197 21.21 -0.68 -24.35
N ASP A 198 20.97 -0.83 -25.66
CA ASP A 198 20.80 0.29 -26.58
C ASP A 198 19.32 0.68 -26.65
N MET A 199 18.95 1.73 -25.92
CA MET A 199 17.57 2.21 -25.89
C MET A 199 17.18 2.99 -27.15
N ASP A 200 18.13 3.50 -27.95
CA ASP A 200 17.82 4.05 -29.27
C ASP A 200 17.30 2.97 -30.23
N GLU A 201 17.89 1.76 -30.18
CA GLU A 201 17.37 0.62 -30.95
C GLU A 201 16.00 0.15 -30.44
N ILE A 202 15.84 0.06 -29.13
CA ILE A 202 14.65 -0.49 -28.49
C ILE A 202 13.46 0.45 -28.64
N LEU A 203 13.63 1.72 -28.31
CA LEU A 203 12.52 2.69 -28.25
C LEU A 203 12.33 3.45 -29.56
N ASP A 204 13.43 3.93 -30.18
CA ASP A 204 13.34 4.78 -31.36
C ASP A 204 13.20 3.95 -32.67
N GLN A 205 13.77 2.73 -32.72
CA GLN A 205 13.64 1.81 -33.86
C GLN A 205 12.62 0.69 -33.67
N GLY A 206 12.01 0.61 -32.49
CA GLY A 206 10.93 -0.34 -32.19
C GLY A 206 11.37 -1.81 -32.00
N LYS A 207 12.66 -2.07 -31.71
CA LYS A 207 13.18 -3.43 -31.47
C LYS A 207 12.87 -3.88 -30.03
N SER A 208 11.59 -4.01 -29.71
CA SER A 208 11.11 -4.35 -28.37
C SER A 208 11.51 -5.76 -27.90
N ASP A 209 11.90 -6.64 -28.81
CA ASP A 209 12.44 -7.97 -28.50
C ASP A 209 13.77 -7.93 -27.75
N LYS A 210 14.52 -6.83 -27.87
CA LYS A 210 15.75 -6.59 -27.12
C LYS A 210 15.53 -5.94 -25.75
N ASP A 211 14.31 -5.53 -25.42
CA ASP A 211 14.01 -4.87 -24.16
C ASP A 211 13.89 -5.90 -23.02
N MET A 212 14.76 -5.80 -22.04
CA MET A 212 14.81 -6.75 -20.93
C MET A 212 13.74 -6.47 -19.89
N THR A 213 13.09 -7.54 -19.42
CA THR A 213 12.18 -7.50 -18.27
C THR A 213 12.98 -7.27 -16.99
N VAL A 214 12.52 -6.32 -16.17
CA VAL A 214 13.12 -6.02 -14.88
C VAL A 214 12.61 -6.97 -13.79
N GLN A 215 13.41 -7.17 -12.76
CA GLN A 215 13.11 -7.97 -11.58
C GLN A 215 13.22 -7.10 -10.32
N PRO A 216 12.63 -7.53 -9.18
CA PRO A 216 12.83 -6.87 -7.92
C PRO A 216 14.33 -6.68 -7.62
N ASP A 217 14.66 -5.52 -7.04
CA ASP A 217 16.02 -5.09 -6.69
C ASP A 217 16.98 -4.85 -7.85
N ASP A 218 16.47 -4.78 -9.09
CA ASP A 218 17.27 -4.35 -10.24
C ASP A 218 17.57 -2.85 -10.16
N PHE A 219 18.79 -2.50 -10.60
CA PHE A 219 19.24 -1.11 -10.77
C PHE A 219 19.38 -0.77 -12.25
N ILE A 220 18.70 0.29 -12.68
CA ILE A 220 18.82 0.84 -14.02
C ILE A 220 19.65 2.12 -13.93
N VAL A 221 20.78 2.14 -14.61
CA VAL A 221 21.69 3.28 -14.64
C VAL A 221 21.73 3.86 -16.05
N VAL A 222 21.36 5.12 -16.18
CA VAL A 222 21.42 5.87 -17.42
C VAL A 222 22.60 6.84 -17.37
N PRO A 223 23.72 6.57 -18.05
CA PRO A 223 24.88 7.46 -18.02
C PRO A 223 24.65 8.73 -18.82
N SER A 224 25.44 9.76 -18.56
CA SER A 224 25.47 10.98 -19.35
C SER A 224 26.26 10.77 -20.65
N ARG A 225 25.94 11.55 -21.68
CA ARG A 225 26.80 11.68 -22.87
C ARG A 225 28.08 12.43 -22.48
N ILE A 226 29.22 11.84 -22.78
CA ILE A 226 30.50 12.51 -22.63
C ILE A 226 30.73 13.29 -23.91
N PHE A 227 30.69 14.62 -23.84
CA PHE A 227 31.16 15.49 -24.91
C PHE A 227 32.68 15.58 -24.79
N LYS A 228 33.42 15.01 -25.78
CA LYS A 228 34.84 15.32 -25.95
C LYS A 228 34.91 16.63 -26.73
N PHE A 229 35.36 17.68 -26.07
CA PHE A 229 35.73 18.94 -26.67
C PHE A 229 37.12 18.84 -27.31
#